data_27f99fceabc4d9d5eb8b4c7710909015
#
_entry.id   27f99fceabc4d9d5eb8b4c7710909015
#
_cell.length_a   1.000
_cell.length_b   1.000
_cell.length_c   1.000
_cell.angle_alpha   90.00
_cell.angle_beta   90.00
_cell.angle_gamma   90.00
#
_symmetry.space_group_name_H-M   'P 1'
#
loop_
_entity.id
_entity.type
_entity.pdbx_description
1 polymer ?
#
loop_
_entity_poly.entity_id
_entity_poly.type
_entity_poly.pdbx_seq_one_letter_code
_entity_poly.pdbx_strand_id
1 'polypeptide(L)'
;MLWGGCHNLGVATQGALPKTSLILKPTPLHRLDRMSQMLGIDLWIKRDDLTGFAFGGNKGRKLEYLLGLAVSQGVEVVVTCGSAQSNFIRQLAAGCTMLGIKFAAYVMQLPYEFQPAEGGLRTEGGNLLLDEIVGADIRLLDNDVWDVLMAKSTELAEEYRALGKNVFEIPIGGSTPQGAYAFYEAASEIEGDFDWIVSASSSGSTQTGLTYAFHGSQTRVKGIACDPEPAMVDEFVALAENLNDIVGGNVRLGHEDFDFDLRYVGPGYGVPSAGSMDAIRTLARTEGIFLDPIYTGKAFHGLMEMAKSGEINGKVCFWHTGGLPALFALPTLDL
;
A
#
# COMPACT_ATOMS: atom_id res chain seq x y z
N MET A 1 13.10 -16.18 -5.73
CA MET A 1 13.47 -15.40 -4.51
C MET A 1 13.14 -13.96 -4.84
N LEU A 2 11.84 -13.59 -4.70
CA LEU A 2 11.26 -12.42 -5.37
C LEU A 2 11.51 -11.07 -4.65
N TRP A 3 11.95 -11.06 -3.41
CA TRP A 3 12.12 -9.82 -2.63
C TRP A 3 13.28 -9.90 -1.64
N GLY A 4 14.18 -10.84 -1.85
CA GLY A 4 15.28 -11.20 -0.97
C GLY A 4 16.40 -10.15 -0.89
N GLY A 5 16.21 -9.21 -0.02
CA GLY A 5 17.18 -8.18 0.32
C GLY A 5 16.77 -7.36 1.52
N CYS A 6 16.15 -7.94 2.53
CA CYS A 6 16.09 -7.32 3.86
C CYS A 6 17.51 -7.23 4.42
N HIS A 7 18.32 -6.31 3.90
CA HIS A 7 19.50 -5.86 4.61
C HIS A 7 19.03 -5.28 5.94
N ASN A 8 19.56 -5.83 7.04
CA ASN A 8 19.36 -5.45 8.42
C ASN A 8 19.07 -3.95 8.59
N LEU A 9 17.78 -3.56 8.43
CA LEU A 9 17.29 -2.33 9.00
C LEU A 9 17.36 -2.57 10.50
N GLY A 10 18.36 -2.00 11.16
CA GLY A 10 18.69 -2.30 12.54
C GLY A 10 17.44 -2.49 13.40
N VAL A 11 17.25 -3.71 13.89
CA VAL A 11 16.15 -4.07 14.79
C VAL A 11 16.29 -3.17 16.00
N ALA A 12 15.33 -2.29 16.22
CA ALA A 12 15.27 -1.49 17.45
C ALA A 12 15.03 -2.47 18.61
N THR A 13 16.08 -2.77 19.35
CA THR A 13 16.00 -3.57 20.55
C THR A 13 15.14 -2.84 21.58
N GLN A 14 14.02 -3.47 22.00
CA GLN A 14 13.19 -3.12 23.17
C GLN A 14 13.07 -1.62 23.49
N GLY A 15 12.56 -0.82 22.56
CA GLY A 15 12.25 0.61 22.75
C GLY A 15 11.16 1.03 21.76
N ALA A 16 10.47 2.13 22.04
CA ALA A 16 9.50 2.69 21.10
C ALA A 16 10.21 2.97 19.74
N LEU A 17 9.62 2.50 18.64
CA LEU A 17 10.15 2.76 17.30
C LEU A 17 10.27 4.27 17.06
N PRO A 18 11.38 4.76 16.50
CA PRO A 18 11.47 6.15 16.06
C PRO A 18 10.30 6.48 15.13
N LYS A 19 9.64 7.62 15.40
CA LYS A 19 8.43 8.02 14.67
C LYS A 19 8.46 9.52 14.40
N THR A 20 7.99 9.89 13.20
CA THR A 20 7.71 11.29 12.84
C THR A 20 6.22 11.47 12.59
N SER A 21 5.66 12.63 12.90
CA SER A 21 4.24 12.89 12.69
C SER A 21 4.00 13.40 11.27
N LEU A 22 3.27 12.65 10.48
CA LEU A 22 2.94 13.01 9.10
C LEU A 22 1.44 13.09 8.85
N ILE A 23 0.65 12.26 9.51
CA ILE A 23 -0.76 12.03 9.17
C ILE A 23 -1.70 12.47 10.29
N LEU A 24 -2.94 12.74 9.89
CA LEU A 24 -4.05 12.90 10.81
C LEU A 24 -4.61 11.52 11.17
N LYS A 25 -4.74 11.23 12.46
CA LYS A 25 -5.32 10.00 13.00
C LYS A 25 -5.97 10.22 14.38
N PRO A 26 -6.94 9.38 14.78
CA PRO A 26 -7.48 8.26 14.01
C PRO A 26 -8.19 8.73 12.74
N THR A 27 -8.12 7.90 11.67
CA THR A 27 -8.88 8.20 10.45
C THR A 27 -10.35 7.83 10.63
N PRO A 28 -11.30 8.51 9.95
CA PRO A 28 -12.72 8.24 10.14
C PRO A 28 -13.11 6.79 9.84
N LEU A 29 -14.02 6.25 10.65
CA LEU A 29 -14.71 4.98 10.44
C LEU A 29 -16.20 5.27 10.46
N HIS A 30 -16.91 5.00 9.38
CA HIS A 30 -18.35 5.24 9.31
C HIS A 30 -19.08 4.25 8.40
N ARG A 31 -20.37 4.12 8.60
CA ARG A 31 -21.24 3.24 7.79
C ARG A 31 -21.49 3.85 6.41
N LEU A 32 -21.60 2.98 5.40
CA LEU A 32 -22.01 3.32 4.04
C LEU A 32 -23.48 2.88 3.84
N ASP A 33 -24.42 3.76 4.14
CA ASP A 33 -25.84 3.38 4.24
C ASP A 33 -26.44 2.89 2.92
N ARG A 34 -26.17 3.61 1.82
CA ARG A 34 -26.71 3.27 0.50
C ARG A 34 -26.04 2.02 -0.09
N MET A 35 -24.73 1.88 0.11
CA MET A 35 -24.00 0.68 -0.31
C MET A 35 -24.40 -0.53 0.53
N SER A 36 -24.62 -0.37 1.84
CA SER A 36 -25.14 -1.44 2.71
C SER A 36 -26.51 -1.96 2.22
N GLN A 37 -27.40 -1.05 1.88
CA GLN A 37 -28.71 -1.41 1.32
C GLN A 37 -28.59 -2.12 -0.04
N MET A 38 -27.69 -1.64 -0.90
CA MET A 38 -27.48 -2.20 -2.25
C MET A 38 -26.90 -3.61 -2.19
N LEU A 39 -25.96 -3.86 -1.28
CA LEU A 39 -25.24 -5.13 -1.17
C LEU A 39 -25.86 -6.12 -0.17
N GLY A 40 -26.80 -5.69 0.65
CA GLY A 40 -27.44 -6.54 1.66
C GLY A 40 -26.54 -6.91 2.83
N ILE A 41 -25.50 -6.13 3.12
CA ILE A 41 -24.55 -6.30 4.23
C ILE A 41 -24.45 -5.03 5.08
N ASP A 42 -23.91 -5.11 6.29
CA ASP A 42 -23.60 -3.93 7.11
C ASP A 42 -22.20 -3.40 6.77
N LEU A 43 -22.11 -2.58 5.71
CA LEU A 43 -20.86 -2.10 5.15
C LEU A 43 -20.40 -0.79 5.80
N TRP A 44 -19.19 -0.80 6.30
CA TRP A 44 -18.46 0.33 6.88
C TRP A 44 -17.20 0.62 6.08
N ILE A 45 -16.67 1.83 6.22
CA ILE A 45 -15.44 2.23 5.57
C ILE A 45 -14.48 2.90 6.54
N LYS A 46 -13.21 2.43 6.55
CA LYS A 46 -12.09 3.06 7.23
C LYS A 46 -11.35 3.97 6.25
N ARG A 47 -11.30 5.27 6.54
CA ARG A 47 -10.95 6.34 5.58
C ARG A 47 -9.49 6.75 5.64
N ASP A 48 -8.55 5.85 5.29
CA ASP A 48 -7.12 6.24 5.19
C ASP A 48 -6.82 7.16 4.01
N ASP A 49 -7.74 7.30 3.05
CA ASP A 49 -7.70 8.35 2.04
C ASP A 49 -7.75 9.76 2.65
N LEU A 50 -8.24 9.91 3.89
CA LEU A 50 -8.34 11.17 4.63
C LEU A 50 -7.22 11.39 5.65
N THR A 51 -6.09 10.70 5.53
CA THR A 51 -4.92 10.96 6.39
C THR A 51 -4.34 12.38 6.27
N GLY A 52 -4.77 13.14 5.26
CA GLY A 52 -4.41 14.55 5.06
C GLY A 52 -3.00 14.79 4.49
N PHE A 53 -2.10 13.81 4.59
CA PHE A 53 -0.72 13.93 4.15
C PHE A 53 -0.58 13.62 2.65
N ALA A 54 -0.04 14.57 1.87
CA ALA A 54 0.25 14.42 0.44
C ALA A 54 -0.91 13.74 -0.34
N PHE A 55 -2.11 14.31 -0.30
CA PHE A 55 -3.36 13.77 -0.85
C PHE A 55 -3.88 12.48 -0.19
N GLY A 56 -3.47 12.21 1.03
CA GLY A 56 -3.97 11.08 1.81
C GLY A 56 -3.51 9.70 1.31
N GLY A 57 -3.90 8.69 2.06
CA GLY A 57 -3.60 7.29 1.79
C GLY A 57 -2.84 6.61 2.92
N ASN A 58 -2.90 5.30 2.90
CA ASN A 58 -2.37 4.41 3.92
C ASN A 58 -0.83 4.44 4.07
N LYS A 59 -0.11 4.92 3.04
CA LYS A 59 1.36 4.92 3.05
C LYS A 59 1.94 5.85 4.10
N GLY A 60 1.24 6.95 4.41
CA GLY A 60 1.64 7.86 5.50
C GLY A 60 1.82 7.16 6.84
N ARG A 61 1.00 6.13 7.16
CA ARG A 61 1.15 5.34 8.39
C ARG A 61 2.51 4.65 8.47
N LYS A 62 2.93 4.01 7.37
CA LYS A 62 4.25 3.35 7.28
C LYS A 62 5.38 4.36 7.35
N LEU A 63 5.22 5.47 6.65
CA LEU A 63 6.22 6.53 6.52
C LEU A 63 6.49 7.24 7.85
N GLU A 64 5.53 7.32 8.77
CA GLU A 64 5.78 7.83 10.12
C GLU A 64 6.93 7.06 10.80
N TYR A 65 7.00 5.74 10.62
CA TYR A 65 8.06 4.90 11.21
C TYR A 65 9.32 4.85 10.33
N LEU A 66 9.17 4.68 9.02
CA LEU A 66 10.31 4.57 8.12
C LEU A 66 11.13 5.87 8.07
N LEU A 67 10.46 7.02 8.00
CA LEU A 67 11.13 8.32 8.03
C LEU A 67 11.57 8.70 9.43
N GLY A 68 10.86 8.29 10.48
CA GLY A 68 11.33 8.41 11.85
C GLY A 68 12.67 7.70 12.06
N LEU A 69 12.80 6.48 11.52
CA LEU A 69 14.06 5.73 11.53
C LEU A 69 15.14 6.44 10.71
N ALA A 70 14.83 6.91 9.49
CA ALA A 70 15.77 7.64 8.65
C ALA A 70 16.32 8.90 9.36
N VAL A 71 15.45 9.68 10.00
CA VAL A 71 15.86 10.86 10.78
C VAL A 71 16.76 10.46 11.95
N SER A 72 16.41 9.41 12.69
CA SER A 72 17.21 8.96 13.83
C SER A 72 18.62 8.50 13.48
N GLN A 73 18.81 8.07 12.21
CA GLN A 73 20.10 7.62 11.65
C GLN A 73 20.84 8.71 10.90
N GLY A 74 20.34 9.94 10.84
CA GLY A 74 20.96 11.05 10.13
C GLY A 74 21.04 10.81 8.62
N VAL A 75 20.03 10.16 8.04
CA VAL A 75 19.96 9.87 6.59
C VAL A 75 19.86 11.16 5.80
N GLU A 76 20.66 11.27 4.74
CA GLU A 76 20.69 12.43 3.83
C GLU A 76 19.93 12.16 2.54
N VAL A 77 19.84 10.90 2.11
CA VAL A 77 19.18 10.49 0.87
C VAL A 77 18.37 9.23 1.10
N VAL A 78 17.12 9.25 0.70
CA VAL A 78 16.27 8.06 0.63
C VAL A 78 16.14 7.62 -0.82
N VAL A 79 16.34 6.33 -1.07
CA VAL A 79 16.23 5.70 -2.39
C VAL A 79 15.19 4.60 -2.36
N THR A 80 14.41 4.48 -3.42
CA THR A 80 13.44 3.38 -3.63
C THR A 80 13.19 3.17 -5.12
N CYS A 81 12.29 2.24 -5.44
CA CYS A 81 11.75 2.07 -6.79
C CYS A 81 10.26 1.68 -6.76
N GLY A 82 9.63 1.72 -7.94
CA GLY A 82 8.23 1.33 -8.07
C GLY A 82 7.61 1.70 -9.41
N SER A 83 6.30 1.62 -9.53
CA SER A 83 5.62 2.11 -10.73
C SER A 83 5.59 3.65 -10.75
N ALA A 84 5.51 4.23 -11.94
CA ALA A 84 5.44 5.68 -12.15
C ALA A 84 4.22 6.32 -11.46
N GLN A 85 3.13 5.56 -11.27
CA GLN A 85 1.94 6.04 -10.57
C GLN A 85 1.86 5.49 -9.13
N SER A 86 3.01 5.27 -8.47
CA SER A 86 3.07 4.74 -7.11
C SER A 86 2.60 5.75 -6.07
N ASN A 87 1.57 5.40 -5.32
CA ASN A 87 1.12 6.16 -4.15
C ASN A 87 2.14 6.19 -3.01
N PHE A 88 3.02 5.17 -2.96
CA PHE A 88 4.10 5.10 -1.98
C PHE A 88 5.19 6.13 -2.30
N ILE A 89 5.66 6.16 -3.56
CA ILE A 89 6.69 7.10 -4.02
C ILE A 89 6.24 8.54 -3.75
N ARG A 90 5.01 8.93 -4.16
CA ARG A 90 4.47 10.25 -3.90
C ARG A 90 4.53 10.66 -2.43
N GLN A 91 4.02 9.82 -1.54
CA GLN A 91 4.00 10.15 -0.11
C GLN A 91 5.41 10.15 0.48
N LEU A 92 6.28 9.23 0.04
CA LEU A 92 7.67 9.19 0.48
C LEU A 92 8.45 10.43 0.04
N ALA A 93 8.31 10.85 -1.23
CA ALA A 93 8.91 12.06 -1.76
C ALA A 93 8.48 13.30 -0.96
N ALA A 94 7.18 13.45 -0.72
CA ALA A 94 6.64 14.54 0.09
C ALA A 94 7.18 14.51 1.54
N GLY A 95 7.27 13.33 2.16
CA GLY A 95 7.81 13.17 3.51
C GLY A 95 9.29 13.51 3.59
N CYS A 96 10.08 13.08 2.62
CA CYS A 96 11.49 13.44 2.53
C CYS A 96 11.67 14.95 2.39
N THR A 97 10.87 15.59 1.52
CA THR A 97 10.90 17.05 1.36
C THR A 97 10.58 17.79 2.65
N MET A 98 9.54 17.37 3.41
CA MET A 98 9.21 17.95 4.71
C MET A 98 10.34 17.84 5.74
N LEU A 99 11.15 16.79 5.65
CA LEU A 99 12.23 16.52 6.61
C LEU A 99 13.61 17.00 6.13
N GLY A 100 13.67 17.63 4.94
CA GLY A 100 14.93 18.09 4.35
C GLY A 100 15.85 16.96 3.89
N ILE A 101 15.30 15.76 3.64
CA ILE A 101 16.01 14.59 3.13
C ILE A 101 15.86 14.55 1.62
N LYS A 102 16.93 14.31 0.89
CA LYS A 102 16.85 14.13 -0.57
C LYS A 102 16.14 12.82 -0.89
N PHE A 103 15.31 12.82 -1.93
CA PHE A 103 14.62 11.63 -2.40
C PHE A 103 14.98 11.33 -3.86
N ALA A 104 15.26 10.06 -4.16
CA ALA A 104 15.52 9.59 -5.51
C ALA A 104 14.87 8.22 -5.75
N ALA A 105 14.35 7.99 -6.95
CA ALA A 105 13.75 6.70 -7.32
C ALA A 105 13.90 6.38 -8.81
N TYR A 106 14.10 5.11 -9.13
CA TYR A 106 13.80 4.59 -10.45
C TYR A 106 12.35 4.13 -10.52
N VAL A 107 11.69 4.42 -11.63
CA VAL A 107 10.30 4.03 -11.87
C VAL A 107 10.11 3.44 -13.27
N MET A 108 9.13 2.53 -13.40
CA MET A 108 8.63 2.02 -14.68
C MET A 108 7.13 2.29 -14.75
N GLN A 109 6.59 2.46 -15.96
CA GLN A 109 5.13 2.63 -16.12
C GLN A 109 4.38 1.39 -15.61
N LEU A 110 4.74 0.23 -16.13
CA LEU A 110 4.12 -1.07 -15.84
C LEU A 110 5.21 -2.12 -15.60
N PRO A 111 5.87 -2.13 -14.42
CA PRO A 111 6.74 -3.25 -14.07
C PRO A 111 5.90 -4.53 -13.94
N TYR A 112 6.47 -5.68 -14.31
CA TYR A 112 5.76 -6.95 -14.33
C TYR A 112 6.63 -8.08 -13.75
N GLU A 113 5.99 -9.21 -13.41
CA GLU A 113 6.70 -10.40 -12.93
C GLU A 113 6.90 -11.42 -14.04
N PHE A 114 5.82 -11.83 -14.71
CA PHE A 114 5.87 -12.93 -15.69
C PHE A 114 5.68 -12.46 -17.12
N GLN A 115 4.75 -11.55 -17.36
CA GLN A 115 4.41 -11.06 -18.69
C GLN A 115 4.05 -9.58 -18.62
N PRO A 116 4.51 -8.78 -19.61
CA PRO A 116 4.11 -7.40 -19.71
C PRO A 116 2.60 -7.28 -19.92
N ALA A 117 1.97 -6.37 -19.17
CA ALA A 117 0.59 -5.98 -19.38
C ALA A 117 0.52 -4.82 -20.38
N GLU A 118 -0.54 -4.77 -21.18
CA GLU A 118 -0.82 -3.65 -22.07
C GLU A 118 -1.83 -2.69 -21.43
N GLY A 119 -1.74 -1.42 -21.79
CA GLY A 119 -2.59 -0.38 -21.24
C GLY A 119 -1.99 0.25 -19.99
N GLY A 120 -2.81 0.54 -18.99
CA GLY A 120 -2.35 1.15 -17.75
C GLY A 120 -2.47 2.66 -17.72
N LEU A 121 -1.96 3.25 -16.66
CA LEU A 121 -2.00 4.70 -16.43
C LEU A 121 -0.91 5.40 -17.23
N ARG A 122 -1.16 6.66 -17.59
CA ARG A 122 -0.14 7.51 -18.23
C ARG A 122 1.03 7.76 -17.29
N THR A 123 2.20 7.99 -17.88
CA THR A 123 3.39 8.49 -17.18
C THR A 123 3.38 10.01 -17.00
N GLU A 124 2.26 10.67 -17.28
CA GLU A 124 2.01 12.09 -17.16
C GLU A 124 0.85 12.33 -16.20
N GLY A 125 0.94 13.38 -15.39
CA GLY A 125 -0.09 13.68 -14.40
C GLY A 125 -0.06 12.73 -13.18
N GLY A 126 -1.13 12.74 -12.41
CA GLY A 126 -1.29 11.84 -11.27
C GLY A 126 -0.17 11.95 -10.24
N ASN A 127 0.32 10.80 -9.78
CA ASN A 127 1.39 10.75 -8.78
C ASN A 127 2.71 11.30 -9.30
N LEU A 128 3.08 11.00 -10.56
CA LEU A 128 4.37 11.42 -11.11
C LEU A 128 4.49 12.96 -11.20
N LEU A 129 3.42 13.64 -11.57
CA LEU A 129 3.39 15.11 -11.54
C LEU A 129 3.64 15.64 -10.12
N LEU A 130 3.08 15.00 -9.11
CA LEU A 130 3.28 15.41 -7.71
C LEU A 130 4.72 15.16 -7.24
N ASP A 131 5.34 14.09 -7.71
CA ASP A 131 6.76 13.80 -7.45
C ASP A 131 7.67 14.87 -8.07
N GLU A 132 7.38 15.32 -9.28
CA GLU A 132 8.09 16.41 -9.92
C GLU A 132 7.92 17.74 -9.17
N ILE A 133 6.69 18.06 -8.73
CA ILE A 133 6.39 19.30 -7.99
C ILE A 133 7.18 19.37 -6.67
N VAL A 134 7.35 18.26 -5.96
CA VAL A 134 8.14 18.26 -4.72
C VAL A 134 9.65 18.16 -4.96
N GLY A 135 10.10 18.10 -6.22
CA GLY A 135 11.52 18.10 -6.59
C GLY A 135 12.22 16.75 -6.39
N ALA A 136 11.49 15.66 -6.48
CA ALA A 136 12.07 14.31 -6.40
C ALA A 136 12.97 14.01 -7.61
N ASP A 137 14.10 13.31 -7.40
CA ASP A 137 14.95 12.78 -8.48
C ASP A 137 14.31 11.47 -9.00
N ILE A 138 13.39 11.62 -9.95
CA ILE A 138 12.68 10.48 -10.56
C ILE A 138 13.34 10.13 -11.90
N ARG A 139 13.73 8.87 -12.06
CA ARG A 139 14.33 8.32 -13.27
C ARG A 139 13.43 7.26 -13.87
N LEU A 140 12.80 7.58 -15.01
CA LEU A 140 11.92 6.68 -15.72
C LEU A 140 12.72 5.68 -16.56
N LEU A 141 12.39 4.41 -16.45
CA LEU A 141 12.91 3.30 -17.26
C LEU A 141 11.84 2.73 -18.18
N ASP A 142 12.27 2.07 -19.25
CA ASP A 142 11.40 1.20 -20.03
C ASP A 142 10.85 0.07 -19.16
N ASN A 143 9.66 -0.42 -19.50
CA ASN A 143 9.03 -1.50 -18.74
C ASN A 143 9.85 -2.79 -18.80
N ASP A 144 10.09 -3.39 -17.66
CA ASP A 144 10.80 -4.66 -17.48
C ASP A 144 10.30 -5.36 -16.21
N VAL A 145 10.90 -6.48 -15.87
CA VAL A 145 10.60 -7.21 -14.63
C VAL A 145 11.02 -6.43 -13.39
N TRP A 146 10.33 -6.70 -12.29
CA TRP A 146 10.62 -6.06 -10.99
C TRP A 146 12.07 -6.20 -10.56
N ASP A 147 12.72 -7.33 -10.82
CA ASP A 147 14.13 -7.57 -10.46
C ASP A 147 15.08 -6.56 -11.12
N VAL A 148 14.84 -6.21 -12.38
CA VAL A 148 15.61 -5.17 -13.09
C VAL A 148 15.43 -3.82 -12.42
N LEU A 149 14.19 -3.47 -12.06
CA LEU A 149 13.89 -2.21 -11.39
C LEU A 149 14.55 -2.13 -10.00
N MET A 150 14.51 -3.21 -9.23
CA MET A 150 15.18 -3.29 -7.92
C MET A 150 16.69 -3.18 -8.03
N ALA A 151 17.31 -3.86 -9.01
CA ALA A 151 18.75 -3.75 -9.26
C ALA A 151 19.15 -2.30 -9.57
N LYS A 152 18.36 -1.60 -10.39
CA LYS A 152 18.57 -0.17 -10.70
C LYS A 152 18.43 0.73 -9.47
N SER A 153 17.52 0.41 -8.57
CA SER A 153 17.40 1.14 -7.29
C SER A 153 18.66 1.00 -6.43
N THR A 154 19.21 -0.21 -6.35
CA THR A 154 20.47 -0.45 -5.62
C THR A 154 21.64 0.28 -6.28
N GLU A 155 21.75 0.26 -7.62
CA GLU A 155 22.76 1.05 -8.33
C GLU A 155 22.65 2.55 -7.99
N LEU A 156 21.44 3.09 -7.95
CA LEU A 156 21.19 4.48 -7.59
C LEU A 156 21.62 4.80 -6.15
N ALA A 157 21.37 3.89 -5.23
CA ALA A 157 21.83 4.04 -3.84
C ALA A 157 23.36 4.08 -3.76
N GLU A 158 24.06 3.21 -4.52
CA GLU A 158 25.51 3.20 -4.58
C GLU A 158 26.08 4.47 -5.24
N GLU A 159 25.41 5.06 -6.24
CA GLU A 159 25.81 6.37 -6.81
C GLU A 159 25.86 7.44 -5.70
N TYR A 160 24.83 7.52 -4.84
CA TYR A 160 24.82 8.47 -3.74
C TYR A 160 25.81 8.15 -2.63
N ARG A 161 26.06 6.86 -2.31
CA ARG A 161 27.09 6.44 -1.36
C ARG A 161 28.49 6.82 -1.84
N ALA A 162 28.76 6.67 -3.15
CA ALA A 162 30.01 7.10 -3.76
C ALA A 162 30.26 8.61 -3.65
N LEU A 163 29.20 9.41 -3.52
CA LEU A 163 29.26 10.85 -3.23
C LEU A 163 29.41 11.16 -1.73
N GLY A 164 29.62 10.16 -0.89
CA GLY A 164 29.79 10.28 0.56
C GLY A 164 28.49 10.54 1.32
N LYS A 165 27.32 10.21 0.74
CA LYS A 165 26.01 10.43 1.37
C LYS A 165 25.63 9.25 2.27
N ASN A 166 24.97 9.56 3.39
CA ASN A 166 24.26 8.55 4.20
C ASN A 166 22.92 8.21 3.51
N VAL A 167 22.84 7.01 2.94
CA VAL A 167 21.72 6.56 2.11
C VAL A 167 20.89 5.49 2.81
N PHE A 168 19.57 5.67 2.78
CA PHE A 168 18.60 4.71 3.27
C PHE A 168 17.77 4.17 2.11
N GLU A 169 17.90 2.87 1.85
CA GLU A 169 17.10 2.18 0.85
C GLU A 169 15.82 1.68 1.48
N ILE A 170 14.67 2.03 0.88
CA ILE A 170 13.37 1.55 1.31
C ILE A 170 12.80 0.64 0.22
N PRO A 171 12.40 -0.60 0.56
CA PRO A 171 11.84 -1.53 -0.42
C PRO A 171 10.51 -1.03 -0.99
N ILE A 172 10.09 -1.62 -2.12
CA ILE A 172 8.86 -1.29 -2.84
C ILE A 172 7.67 -1.25 -1.88
N GLY A 173 6.90 -0.16 -1.95
CA GLY A 173 5.72 0.03 -1.12
C GLY A 173 5.98 0.19 0.37
N GLY A 174 7.23 0.30 0.81
CA GLY A 174 7.62 0.35 2.22
C GLY A 174 7.21 -0.94 2.95
N SER A 175 7.36 -2.08 2.29
CA SER A 175 6.99 -3.38 2.85
C SER A 175 8.12 -3.88 3.74
N THR A 176 8.05 -3.49 5.00
CA THR A 176 9.01 -3.80 6.05
C THR A 176 8.26 -4.19 7.32
N PRO A 177 8.92 -4.80 8.32
CA PRO A 177 8.32 -5.04 9.63
C PRO A 177 7.76 -3.77 10.29
N GLN A 178 8.45 -2.62 10.16
CA GLN A 178 7.97 -1.31 10.64
C GLN A 178 6.71 -0.84 9.88
N GLY A 179 6.67 -1.12 8.55
CA GLY A 179 5.48 -0.86 7.73
C GLY A 179 4.29 -1.72 8.13
N ALA A 180 4.51 -2.98 8.49
CA ALA A 180 3.48 -3.87 9.04
C ALA A 180 3.04 -3.43 10.44
N TYR A 181 3.98 -3.02 11.29
CA TYR A 181 3.69 -2.48 12.61
C TYR A 181 2.74 -1.27 12.57
N ALA A 182 2.89 -0.41 11.56
CA ALA A 182 1.98 0.73 11.38
C ALA A 182 0.50 0.31 11.22
N PHE A 183 0.25 -0.87 10.65
CA PHE A 183 -1.12 -1.41 10.51
C PHE A 183 -1.54 -2.26 11.70
N TYR A 184 -0.62 -2.92 12.37
CA TYR A 184 -0.86 -3.47 13.70
C TYR A 184 -1.35 -2.39 14.67
N GLU A 185 -0.67 -1.23 14.74
CA GLU A 185 -1.10 -0.07 15.53
C GLU A 185 -2.46 0.46 15.06
N ALA A 186 -2.65 0.62 13.73
CA ALA A 186 -3.87 1.19 13.16
C ALA A 186 -5.12 0.32 13.39
N ALA A 187 -4.97 -0.98 13.60
CA ALA A 187 -6.07 -1.88 13.93
C ALA A 187 -6.81 -1.44 15.21
N SER A 188 -6.11 -0.81 16.17
CA SER A 188 -6.71 -0.24 17.38
C SER A 188 -7.69 0.91 17.12
N GLU A 189 -7.68 1.50 15.92
CA GLU A 189 -8.64 2.53 15.51
C GLU A 189 -9.99 1.93 15.03
N ILE A 190 -10.10 0.60 14.93
CA ILE A 190 -11.35 -0.08 14.58
C ILE A 190 -12.18 -0.23 15.84
N GLU A 191 -13.29 0.53 15.91
CA GLU A 191 -14.23 0.48 17.02
C GLU A 191 -15.37 -0.50 16.71
N GLY A 192 -15.60 -1.44 17.62
CA GLY A 192 -16.64 -2.47 17.53
C GLY A 192 -16.21 -3.72 16.76
N ASP A 193 -17.09 -4.72 16.79
CA ASP A 193 -16.83 -6.03 16.20
C ASP A 193 -17.20 -6.01 14.71
N PHE A 194 -16.31 -6.53 13.88
CA PHE A 194 -16.52 -6.74 12.45
C PHE A 194 -16.33 -8.23 12.13
N ASP A 195 -17.14 -8.75 11.22
CA ASP A 195 -16.95 -10.10 10.68
C ASP A 195 -15.77 -10.11 9.68
N TRP A 196 -15.62 -9.00 8.93
CA TRP A 196 -14.60 -8.89 7.89
C TRP A 196 -13.95 -7.50 7.87
N ILE A 197 -12.63 -7.51 7.62
CA ILE A 197 -11.88 -6.35 7.14
C ILE A 197 -11.38 -6.68 5.74
N VAL A 198 -11.74 -5.87 4.75
CA VAL A 198 -11.35 -6.06 3.34
C VAL A 198 -10.49 -4.88 2.90
N SER A 199 -9.34 -5.16 2.30
CA SER A 199 -8.44 -4.12 1.78
C SER A 199 -7.77 -4.53 0.48
N ALA A 200 -7.27 -3.54 -0.25
CA ALA A 200 -6.32 -3.80 -1.33
C ALA A 200 -5.01 -4.33 -0.76
N SER A 201 -4.48 -5.39 -1.37
CA SER A 201 -3.20 -6.02 -1.00
C SER A 201 -2.30 -6.15 -2.22
N SER A 202 -1.02 -5.80 -2.04
CA SER A 202 0.04 -5.90 -3.03
C SER A 202 1.34 -6.23 -2.28
N SER A 203 2.23 -5.31 -1.99
CA SER A 203 3.49 -5.55 -1.25
C SER A 203 3.34 -6.08 0.20
N GLY A 204 2.17 -6.28 0.72
CA GLY A 204 1.81 -7.09 1.88
C GLY A 204 1.72 -6.42 3.24
N SER A 205 2.55 -5.43 3.59
CA SER A 205 2.63 -4.95 4.98
C SER A 205 1.30 -4.42 5.57
N THR A 206 0.36 -3.94 4.74
CA THR A 206 -0.98 -3.54 5.21
C THR A 206 -1.77 -4.78 5.67
N GLN A 207 -1.87 -5.78 4.80
CA GLN A 207 -2.59 -7.01 5.14
C GLN A 207 -1.91 -7.73 6.31
N THR A 208 -0.58 -7.85 6.30
CA THR A 208 0.18 -8.51 7.36
C THR A 208 -0.07 -7.88 8.73
N GLY A 209 0.02 -6.54 8.82
CA GLY A 209 -0.21 -5.86 10.10
C GLY A 209 -1.65 -6.03 10.62
N LEU A 210 -2.65 -5.98 9.72
CA LEU A 210 -4.05 -6.24 10.07
C LEU A 210 -4.29 -7.70 10.45
N THR A 211 -3.79 -8.67 9.65
CA THR A 211 -3.93 -10.10 9.97
C THR A 211 -3.30 -10.44 11.30
N TYR A 212 -2.11 -9.90 11.58
CA TYR A 212 -1.44 -10.08 12.86
C TYR A 212 -2.26 -9.52 14.03
N ALA A 213 -2.82 -8.31 13.87
CA ALA A 213 -3.60 -7.64 14.92
C ALA A 213 -4.92 -8.37 15.25
N PHE A 214 -5.57 -8.93 14.23
CA PHE A 214 -6.84 -9.65 14.40
C PHE A 214 -6.69 -11.16 14.56
N HIS A 215 -5.44 -11.68 14.59
CA HIS A 215 -5.20 -13.11 14.83
C HIS A 215 -5.80 -13.57 16.16
N GLY A 216 -6.54 -14.67 16.11
CA GLY A 216 -7.25 -15.21 17.28
C GLY A 216 -8.56 -14.48 17.65
N SER A 217 -8.96 -13.44 16.92
CA SER A 217 -10.28 -12.81 17.03
C SER A 217 -11.32 -13.46 16.12
N GLN A 218 -12.56 -12.97 16.15
CA GLN A 218 -13.62 -13.41 15.22
C GLN A 218 -13.53 -12.68 13.87
N THR A 219 -12.78 -11.59 13.80
CA THR A 219 -12.65 -10.76 12.60
C THR A 219 -11.69 -11.40 11.60
N ARG A 220 -12.17 -11.61 10.38
CA ARG A 220 -11.38 -12.15 9.26
C ARG A 220 -10.81 -11.00 8.44
N VAL A 221 -9.55 -11.10 8.05
CA VAL A 221 -8.88 -10.10 7.21
C VAL A 221 -8.70 -10.66 5.80
N LYS A 222 -9.30 -10.02 4.81
CA LYS A 222 -9.19 -10.39 3.39
C LYS A 222 -8.44 -9.33 2.61
N GLY A 223 -7.35 -9.72 1.97
CA GLY A 223 -6.61 -8.91 1.01
C GLY A 223 -7.04 -9.23 -0.42
N ILE A 224 -7.50 -8.23 -1.15
CA ILE A 224 -7.74 -8.36 -2.60
C ILE A 224 -6.46 -8.00 -3.33
N ALA A 225 -5.92 -8.96 -4.05
CA ALA A 225 -4.68 -8.80 -4.80
C ALA A 225 -4.80 -7.71 -5.88
N CYS A 226 -3.78 -6.90 -6.01
CA CYS A 226 -3.65 -5.90 -7.07
C CYS A 226 -2.65 -6.33 -8.15
N ASP A 227 -1.91 -7.39 -7.85
CA ASP A 227 -0.83 -7.98 -8.64
C ASP A 227 -1.09 -9.49 -8.79
N PRO A 228 -0.86 -10.10 -9.98
CA PRO A 228 -1.10 -11.52 -10.21
C PRO A 228 0.02 -12.42 -9.63
N GLU A 229 0.48 -12.16 -8.42
CA GLU A 229 1.63 -12.81 -7.80
C GLU A 229 1.22 -13.59 -6.55
N PRO A 230 0.90 -14.90 -6.66
CA PRO A 230 0.50 -15.71 -5.52
C PRO A 230 1.62 -15.93 -4.49
N ALA A 231 2.88 -15.90 -4.90
CA ALA A 231 4.03 -16.07 -4.01
C ALA A 231 4.24 -14.88 -3.06
N MET A 232 3.49 -13.78 -3.21
CA MET A 232 3.49 -12.68 -2.25
C MET A 232 3.13 -13.11 -0.83
N VAL A 233 2.41 -14.22 -0.66
CA VAL A 233 2.07 -14.74 0.68
C VAL A 233 3.31 -15.19 1.45
N ASP A 234 4.37 -15.64 0.78
CA ASP A 234 5.66 -15.96 1.42
C ASP A 234 6.24 -14.71 2.12
N GLU A 235 6.16 -13.55 1.45
CA GLU A 235 6.60 -12.28 2.00
C GLU A 235 5.73 -11.84 3.19
N PHE A 236 4.42 -12.10 3.14
CA PHE A 236 3.50 -11.78 4.25
C PHE A 236 3.85 -12.58 5.50
N VAL A 237 4.14 -13.88 5.34
CA VAL A 237 4.59 -14.75 6.42
C VAL A 237 5.90 -14.24 7.02
N ALA A 238 6.88 -13.93 6.18
CA ALA A 238 8.17 -13.41 6.62
C ALA A 238 8.02 -12.06 7.36
N LEU A 239 7.16 -11.16 6.87
CA LEU A 239 6.86 -9.90 7.54
C LEU A 239 6.20 -10.12 8.93
N ALA A 240 5.28 -11.08 9.04
CA ALA A 240 4.62 -11.38 10.30
C ALA A 240 5.59 -11.99 11.33
N GLU A 241 6.52 -12.83 10.89
CA GLU A 241 7.57 -13.37 11.74
C GLU A 241 8.47 -12.26 12.31
N ASN A 242 8.93 -11.35 11.45
CA ASN A 242 9.77 -10.22 11.87
C ASN A 242 8.98 -9.16 12.69
N LEU A 243 7.67 -9.08 12.55
CA LEU A 243 6.84 -8.19 13.35
C LEU A 243 6.83 -8.58 14.83
N ASN A 244 7.02 -9.87 15.16
CA ASN A 244 7.14 -10.34 16.55
C ASN A 244 8.25 -9.62 17.32
N ASP A 245 9.38 -9.36 16.66
CA ASP A 245 10.52 -8.67 17.31
C ASP A 245 10.17 -7.23 17.70
N ILE A 246 9.28 -6.60 16.94
CA ILE A 246 8.85 -5.22 17.17
C ILE A 246 7.79 -5.16 18.28
N VAL A 247 6.79 -6.04 18.21
CA VAL A 247 5.67 -6.02 19.18
C VAL A 247 5.98 -6.76 20.48
N GLY A 248 7.08 -7.50 20.53
CA GLY A 248 7.41 -8.39 21.67
C GLY A 248 6.45 -9.58 21.76
N GLY A 249 5.92 -10.03 20.62
CA GLY A 249 4.97 -11.13 20.50
C GLY A 249 5.64 -12.45 20.11
N ASN A 250 4.81 -13.47 19.95
CA ASN A 250 5.20 -14.79 19.46
C ASN A 250 4.12 -15.42 18.56
N VAL A 251 3.35 -14.60 17.87
CA VAL A 251 2.31 -15.03 16.94
C VAL A 251 2.97 -15.73 15.76
N ARG A 252 2.44 -16.89 15.38
CA ARG A 252 2.90 -17.63 14.20
C ARG A 252 1.78 -17.64 13.19
N LEU A 253 2.00 -16.94 12.07
CA LEU A 253 1.10 -16.94 10.92
C LEU A 253 1.72 -17.77 9.80
N GLY A 254 0.94 -18.69 9.26
CA GLY A 254 1.27 -19.45 8.05
C GLY A 254 0.51 -18.93 6.83
N HIS A 255 0.68 -19.58 5.69
CA HIS A 255 -0.03 -19.25 4.45
C HIS A 255 -1.56 -19.28 4.63
N GLU A 256 -2.06 -20.19 5.44
CA GLU A 256 -3.47 -20.40 5.74
C GLU A 256 -4.13 -19.24 6.50
N ASP A 257 -3.34 -18.40 7.15
CA ASP A 257 -3.82 -17.22 7.89
C ASP A 257 -4.02 -16.00 6.98
N PHE A 258 -3.48 -16.05 5.76
CA PHE A 258 -3.57 -14.96 4.79
C PHE A 258 -4.62 -15.26 3.71
N ASP A 259 -5.81 -14.70 3.88
CA ASP A 259 -6.84 -14.72 2.84
C ASP A 259 -6.47 -13.68 1.77
N PHE A 260 -5.72 -14.13 0.74
CA PHE A 260 -5.21 -13.31 -0.35
C PHE A 260 -5.87 -13.72 -1.67
N ASP A 261 -6.77 -12.88 -2.18
CA ASP A 261 -7.67 -13.20 -3.28
C ASP A 261 -7.19 -12.62 -4.61
N LEU A 262 -6.79 -13.48 -5.52
CA LEU A 262 -6.25 -13.15 -6.85
C LEU A 262 -7.33 -12.96 -7.93
N ARG A 263 -8.60 -13.29 -7.67
CA ARG A 263 -9.67 -13.31 -8.68
C ARG A 263 -9.96 -11.96 -9.32
N TYR A 264 -9.61 -10.85 -8.64
CA TYR A 264 -10.02 -9.50 -9.02
C TYR A 264 -8.88 -8.63 -9.53
N VAL A 265 -7.71 -9.20 -9.79
CA VAL A 265 -6.53 -8.51 -10.32
C VAL A 265 -6.81 -7.86 -11.68
N GLY A 266 -7.64 -8.49 -12.50
CA GLY A 266 -7.90 -8.04 -13.87
C GLY A 266 -6.73 -8.31 -14.82
N PRO A 267 -6.41 -7.38 -15.75
CA PRO A 267 -5.36 -7.62 -16.75
C PRO A 267 -3.93 -7.70 -16.17
N GLY A 268 -3.70 -7.16 -14.97
CA GLY A 268 -2.41 -7.15 -14.32
C GLY A 268 -2.21 -5.93 -13.41
N TYR A 269 -1.03 -5.84 -12.83
CA TYR A 269 -0.66 -4.70 -12.00
C TYR A 269 -0.66 -3.39 -12.83
N GLY A 270 -1.16 -2.32 -12.24
CA GLY A 270 -1.19 -0.99 -12.87
C GLY A 270 -2.24 -0.82 -13.96
N VAL A 271 -2.95 -1.90 -14.37
CA VAL A 271 -3.96 -1.86 -15.42
C VAL A 271 -5.37 -1.89 -14.80
N PRO A 272 -6.21 -0.88 -15.09
CA PRO A 272 -7.61 -0.89 -14.68
C PRO A 272 -8.38 -2.04 -15.31
N SER A 273 -9.33 -2.63 -14.58
CA SER A 273 -10.30 -3.59 -15.12
C SER A 273 -11.67 -2.97 -15.29
N ALA A 274 -12.52 -3.54 -16.12
CA ALA A 274 -13.92 -3.10 -16.23
C ALA A 274 -14.63 -3.10 -14.87
N GLY A 275 -14.40 -4.15 -14.06
CA GLY A 275 -14.96 -4.26 -12.71
C GLY A 275 -14.44 -3.19 -11.75
N SER A 276 -13.12 -2.87 -11.79
CA SER A 276 -12.58 -1.78 -10.95
C SER A 276 -13.16 -0.42 -11.34
N MET A 277 -13.36 -0.16 -12.63
CA MET A 277 -13.98 1.08 -13.12
C MET A 277 -15.46 1.18 -12.76
N ASP A 278 -16.19 0.06 -12.78
CA ASP A 278 -17.58 0.01 -12.30
C ASP A 278 -17.68 0.24 -10.80
N ALA A 279 -16.79 -0.35 -10.01
CA ALA A 279 -16.72 -0.14 -8.56
C ALA A 279 -16.45 1.33 -8.22
N ILE A 280 -15.52 1.99 -8.93
CA ILE A 280 -15.23 3.43 -8.78
C ILE A 280 -16.50 4.26 -9.02
N ARG A 281 -17.21 4.03 -10.15
CA ARG A 281 -18.44 4.74 -10.49
C ARG A 281 -19.55 4.48 -9.46
N THR A 282 -19.71 3.23 -9.05
CA THR A 282 -20.75 2.81 -8.12
C THR A 282 -20.57 3.51 -6.77
N LEU A 283 -19.39 3.44 -6.16
CA LEU A 283 -19.16 4.07 -4.86
C LEU A 283 -19.26 5.60 -4.95
N ALA A 284 -18.71 6.20 -6.00
CA ALA A 284 -18.80 7.65 -6.19
C ALA A 284 -20.24 8.14 -6.36
N ARG A 285 -21.09 7.40 -7.09
CA ARG A 285 -22.50 7.79 -7.34
C ARG A 285 -23.44 7.47 -6.17
N THR A 286 -23.03 6.56 -5.28
CA THR A 286 -23.85 6.20 -4.10
C THR A 286 -23.45 6.96 -2.86
N GLU A 287 -22.16 7.06 -2.57
CA GLU A 287 -21.66 7.61 -1.30
C GLU A 287 -20.77 8.86 -1.48
N GLY A 288 -20.49 9.29 -2.73
CA GLY A 288 -19.63 10.43 -3.00
C GLY A 288 -18.14 10.18 -2.66
N ILE A 289 -17.72 8.91 -2.61
CA ILE A 289 -16.37 8.50 -2.26
C ILE A 289 -15.66 7.99 -3.51
N PHE A 290 -14.43 8.48 -3.74
CA PHE A 290 -13.65 8.13 -4.92
C PHE A 290 -12.60 7.08 -4.59
N LEU A 291 -12.53 6.04 -5.43
CA LEU A 291 -11.49 5.00 -5.38
C LEU A 291 -10.46 5.23 -6.48
N ASP A 292 -9.31 4.60 -6.37
CA ASP A 292 -8.30 4.56 -7.42
C ASP A 292 -8.45 3.33 -8.32
N PRO A 293 -7.97 3.36 -9.57
CA PRO A 293 -8.19 2.28 -10.52
C PRO A 293 -7.28 1.05 -10.32
N ILE A 294 -6.17 1.18 -9.56
CA ILE A 294 -5.14 0.14 -9.42
C ILE A 294 -5.39 -0.73 -8.19
N TYR A 295 -5.71 -0.11 -7.06
CA TYR A 295 -5.79 -0.76 -5.76
C TYR A 295 -7.22 -0.81 -5.24
N THR A 296 -7.76 0.31 -4.79
CA THR A 296 -9.04 0.36 -4.09
C THR A 296 -10.23 0.04 -4.98
N GLY A 297 -10.17 0.38 -6.26
CA GLY A 297 -11.20 0.00 -7.23
C GLY A 297 -11.29 -1.52 -7.44
N LYS A 298 -10.14 -2.20 -7.56
CA LYS A 298 -10.09 -3.68 -7.65
C LYS A 298 -10.59 -4.33 -6.36
N ALA A 299 -10.13 -3.82 -5.21
CA ALA A 299 -10.53 -4.36 -3.91
C ALA A 299 -12.03 -4.18 -3.65
N PHE A 300 -12.59 -3.01 -3.98
CA PHE A 300 -14.01 -2.76 -3.82
C PHE A 300 -14.87 -3.55 -4.81
N HIS A 301 -14.37 -3.76 -6.05
CA HIS A 301 -15.00 -4.68 -7.00
C HIS A 301 -15.11 -6.10 -6.41
N GLY A 302 -13.99 -6.62 -5.88
CA GLY A 302 -13.99 -7.93 -5.23
C GLY A 302 -14.97 -8.01 -4.06
N LEU A 303 -14.99 -7.00 -3.20
CA LEU A 303 -15.95 -6.92 -2.10
C LEU A 303 -17.41 -6.95 -2.60
N MET A 304 -17.73 -6.17 -3.65
CA MET A 304 -19.08 -6.14 -4.21
C MET A 304 -19.50 -7.52 -4.76
N GLU A 305 -18.64 -8.21 -5.48
CA GLU A 305 -18.94 -9.52 -6.05
C GLU A 305 -19.08 -10.60 -4.97
N MET A 306 -18.22 -10.58 -3.95
CA MET A 306 -18.30 -11.50 -2.81
C MET A 306 -19.53 -11.26 -1.93
N ALA A 307 -19.96 -10.01 -1.76
CA ALA A 307 -21.22 -9.69 -1.08
C ALA A 307 -22.43 -10.18 -1.87
N LYS A 308 -22.45 -9.98 -3.19
CA LYS A 308 -23.54 -10.48 -4.07
C LYS A 308 -23.64 -12.00 -4.08
N SER A 309 -22.51 -12.70 -4.02
CA SER A 309 -22.48 -14.17 -3.97
C SER A 309 -22.76 -14.76 -2.57
N GLY A 310 -22.79 -13.93 -1.53
CA GLY A 310 -22.93 -14.36 -0.13
C GLY A 310 -21.63 -14.93 0.49
N GLU A 311 -20.49 -14.84 -0.20
CA GLU A 311 -19.18 -15.23 0.32
C GLU A 311 -18.75 -14.33 1.49
N ILE A 312 -19.03 -13.02 1.37
CA ILE A 312 -18.88 -12.04 2.45
C ILE A 312 -20.27 -11.59 2.90
N ASN A 313 -20.53 -11.65 4.19
CA ASN A 313 -21.78 -11.24 4.82
C ASN A 313 -21.51 -10.65 6.21
N GLY A 314 -22.58 -10.19 6.88
CA GLY A 314 -22.49 -9.61 8.21
C GLY A 314 -21.96 -8.17 8.20
N LYS A 315 -21.17 -7.81 9.19
CA LYS A 315 -20.60 -6.46 9.37
C LYS A 315 -19.21 -6.40 8.77
N VAL A 316 -19.04 -5.61 7.73
CA VAL A 316 -17.83 -5.56 6.89
C VAL A 316 -17.19 -4.17 6.95
N CYS A 317 -15.89 -4.10 7.20
CA CYS A 317 -15.11 -2.88 7.09
C CYS A 317 -14.27 -2.91 5.81
N PHE A 318 -14.54 -2.02 4.86
CA PHE A 318 -13.64 -1.75 3.76
C PHE A 318 -12.57 -0.76 4.19
N TRP A 319 -11.29 -1.17 4.15
CA TRP A 319 -10.17 -0.28 4.46
C TRP A 319 -9.75 0.48 3.20
N HIS A 320 -10.22 1.71 3.07
CA HIS A 320 -9.92 2.57 1.93
C HIS A 320 -8.51 3.13 2.02
N THR A 321 -7.58 2.50 1.31
CA THR A 321 -6.14 2.79 1.37
C THR A 321 -5.71 4.06 0.62
N GLY A 322 -6.63 4.79 0.01
CA GLY A 322 -6.35 6.02 -0.76
C GLY A 322 -6.10 5.76 -2.24
N GLY A 323 -5.21 6.55 -2.84
CA GLY A 323 -4.81 6.36 -4.25
C GLY A 323 -5.42 7.37 -5.24
N LEU A 324 -6.21 8.33 -4.77
CA LEU A 324 -6.95 9.27 -5.61
C LEU A 324 -6.13 9.93 -6.75
N PRO A 325 -4.88 10.38 -6.58
CA PRO A 325 -4.13 11.01 -7.67
C PRO A 325 -4.00 10.13 -8.93
N ALA A 326 -4.00 8.80 -8.79
CA ALA A 326 -3.90 7.87 -9.91
C ALA A 326 -5.08 8.00 -10.90
N LEU A 327 -6.26 8.47 -10.45
CA LEU A 327 -7.40 8.76 -11.34
C LEU A 327 -7.05 9.79 -12.43
N PHE A 328 -6.20 10.77 -12.10
CA PHE A 328 -5.82 11.83 -13.02
C PHE A 328 -4.74 11.41 -14.03
N ALA A 329 -4.28 10.17 -13.95
CA ALA A 329 -3.39 9.54 -14.93
C ALA A 329 -4.12 8.52 -15.84
N LEU A 330 -5.44 8.38 -15.74
CA LEU A 330 -6.22 7.55 -16.67
C LEU A 330 -6.08 8.09 -18.10
N PRO A 331 -5.81 7.22 -19.09
CA PRO A 331 -5.61 7.66 -20.49
C PRO A 331 -6.89 8.24 -21.11
N THR A 332 -8.04 7.66 -20.79
CA THR A 332 -9.37 8.14 -21.14
C THR A 332 -10.34 7.84 -20.01
N LEU A 333 -11.27 8.76 -19.78
CA LEU A 333 -12.41 8.52 -18.91
C LEU A 333 -13.58 8.09 -19.79
N ASP A 334 -13.70 6.80 -20.09
CA ASP A 334 -14.96 6.22 -20.56
C ASP A 334 -15.91 6.15 -19.36
N LEU A 335 -16.60 7.26 -19.14
CA LEU A 335 -17.52 7.51 -18.01
C LEU A 335 -18.93 6.98 -18.32
#